data_d54d87a1772a91b9917fe4bfebbc5b4c
#
_entry.id   d54d87a1772a91b9917fe4bfebbc5b4c
#
_cell.length_a   1.000
_cell.length_b   1.000
_cell.length_c   1.000
_cell.angle_alpha   90.00
_cell.angle_beta   90.00
_cell.angle_gamma   90.00
#
_symmetry.space_group_name_H-M   'P 1'
#
loop_
_entity.id
_entity.type
_entity.pdbx_description
1 polymer ?
#
loop_
_entity_poly.entity_id
_entity_poly.type
_entity_poly.pdbx_seq_one_letter_code
_entity_poly.pdbx_strand_id
1 'polypeptide(L)'
;EISACLVGSEMCIRDSYYMYLIPNLDHVQPYIKWAENHYKNVEVRKIRHFQRDYYDFWGFFREPDSSIKPRKIGEIEQFVREETGVMYGFSGMKGVDGYMKRMRLKKFAKTGYVTDKGMVYPLALWTNKEVLQYIRQSGLIQPFIYDANAISQGFTIDLNTMLLMRSKYPNDYKRILKEFPYSEKLIFDYEREQNNSTGK
;
A
#
# COMPACT_ATOMS: atom_id res chain seq x y z
N GLU A 1 0.02 0.06 -1.61
CA GLU A 1 0.51 1.00 -2.64
C GLU A 1 1.27 0.22 -3.70
N ILE A 2 0.83 0.28 -4.95
CA ILE A 2 1.61 -0.24 -6.08
C ILE A 2 2.53 0.91 -6.49
N SER A 3 3.80 0.84 -6.08
CA SER A 3 4.83 1.73 -6.59
C SER A 3 5.32 1.15 -7.90
N ALA A 4 4.91 1.74 -9.03
CA ALA A 4 5.38 1.34 -10.34
C ALA A 4 6.73 2.00 -10.63
N CYS A 5 7.73 1.21 -10.94
CA CYS A 5 9.01 1.68 -11.48
C CYS A 5 8.94 1.63 -13.01
N LEU A 6 9.06 2.75 -13.67
CA LEU A 6 9.00 2.86 -15.12
C LEU A 6 10.23 3.60 -15.63
N VAL A 7 11.27 2.91 -16.07
CA VAL A 7 12.23 3.45 -17.05
C VAL A 7 12.91 2.31 -17.81
N GLY A 8 12.89 2.37 -19.12
CA GLY A 8 13.69 1.53 -19.99
C GLY A 8 13.09 1.50 -21.40
N SER A 9 13.94 1.36 -22.39
CA SER A 9 13.58 1.11 -23.79
C SER A 9 12.55 -0.01 -23.91
N GLU A 10 11.83 -0.08 -25.01
CA GLU A 10 10.71 -1.02 -25.27
C GLU A 10 11.02 -2.53 -25.02
N MET A 11 12.26 -2.89 -24.70
CA MET A 11 12.72 -4.26 -24.43
C MET A 11 13.00 -4.56 -22.95
N CYS A 12 12.89 -3.61 -22.03
CA CYS A 12 13.17 -3.88 -20.61
C CYS A 12 11.91 -4.30 -19.86
N ILE A 13 12.03 -5.37 -19.07
CA ILE A 13 11.03 -5.76 -18.08
C ILE A 13 10.86 -4.57 -17.13
N ARG A 14 9.62 -4.13 -16.94
CA ARG A 14 9.27 -3.04 -16.03
C ARG A 14 8.84 -3.66 -14.70
N ASP A 15 9.72 -3.63 -13.73
CA ASP A 15 9.40 -4.14 -12.40
C ASP A 15 8.44 -3.19 -11.67
N SER A 16 7.32 -3.73 -11.23
CA SER A 16 6.40 -3.07 -10.32
C SER A 16 6.48 -3.75 -8.97
N TYR A 17 6.67 -2.98 -7.89
CA TYR A 17 6.77 -3.54 -6.55
C TYR A 17 5.47 -3.33 -5.79
N TYR A 18 4.85 -4.44 -5.41
CA TYR A 18 3.73 -4.46 -4.49
C TYR A 18 4.25 -4.74 -3.07
N MET A 19 4.21 -3.72 -2.21
CA MET A 19 4.56 -3.89 -0.81
C MET A 19 3.36 -4.37 -0.01
N TYR A 20 3.46 -5.55 0.61
CA TYR A 20 2.38 -6.16 1.37
C TYR A 20 2.62 -6.11 2.88
N LEU A 21 1.57 -5.84 3.64
CA LEU A 21 1.53 -6.02 5.09
C LEU A 21 1.21 -7.50 5.43
N ILE A 22 0.29 -8.08 4.67
CA ILE A 22 -0.12 -9.49 4.74
C ILE A 22 -0.01 -10.08 3.34
N PRO A 23 0.71 -11.22 3.17
CA PRO A 23 0.89 -11.81 1.86
C PRO A 23 -0.40 -12.42 1.31
N ASN A 24 -0.52 -12.43 -0.01
CA ASN A 24 -1.52 -13.19 -0.77
C ASN A 24 -2.99 -12.91 -0.39
N LEU A 25 -3.32 -11.65 -0.09
CA LEU A 25 -4.72 -11.27 0.11
C LEU A 25 -5.49 -11.39 -1.21
N ASP A 26 -6.65 -12.06 -1.17
CA ASP A 26 -7.46 -12.36 -2.36
C ASP A 26 -8.00 -11.09 -3.01
N HIS A 27 -8.38 -10.08 -2.22
CA HIS A 27 -8.89 -8.81 -2.74
C HIS A 27 -7.85 -8.01 -3.55
N VAL A 28 -6.56 -8.28 -3.39
CA VAL A 28 -5.48 -7.62 -4.12
C VAL A 28 -5.13 -8.32 -5.43
N GLN A 29 -5.34 -9.64 -5.50
CA GLN A 29 -4.93 -10.46 -6.66
C GLN A 29 -5.51 -9.97 -8.01
N PRO A 30 -6.78 -9.52 -8.10
CA PRO A 30 -7.32 -9.00 -9.36
C PRO A 30 -6.53 -7.81 -9.92
N TYR A 31 -6.03 -6.92 -9.05
CA TYR A 31 -5.24 -5.74 -9.46
C TYR A 31 -3.85 -6.12 -9.95
N ILE A 32 -3.21 -7.07 -9.28
CA ILE A 32 -1.90 -7.60 -9.69
C ILE A 32 -2.03 -8.26 -11.07
N LYS A 33 -2.96 -9.19 -11.22
CA LYS A 33 -3.22 -9.88 -12.49
C LYS A 33 -3.62 -8.91 -13.61
N TRP A 34 -4.41 -7.89 -13.27
CA TRP A 34 -4.79 -6.88 -14.25
C TRP A 34 -3.55 -6.11 -14.73
N ALA A 35 -2.66 -5.69 -13.83
CA ALA A 35 -1.44 -4.98 -14.20
C ALA A 35 -0.51 -5.83 -15.07
N GLU A 36 -0.30 -7.10 -14.71
CA GLU A 36 0.51 -8.05 -15.49
C GLU A 36 -0.08 -8.35 -16.87
N ASN A 37 -1.40 -8.42 -16.98
CA ASN A 37 -2.07 -8.69 -18.26
C ASN A 37 -2.25 -7.44 -19.13
N HIS A 38 -2.39 -6.27 -18.52
CA HIS A 38 -2.66 -5.00 -19.23
C HIS A 38 -1.38 -4.39 -19.83
N TYR A 39 -0.27 -4.50 -19.09
CA TYR A 39 0.99 -3.93 -19.52
C TYR A 39 1.93 -5.03 -20.01
N LYS A 40 2.35 -4.93 -21.27
CA LYS A 40 3.42 -5.80 -21.80
C LYS A 40 4.72 -5.54 -21.04
N ASN A 41 5.43 -6.59 -20.69
CA ASN A 41 6.72 -6.53 -20.00
C ASN A 41 6.66 -5.91 -18.58
N VAL A 42 5.57 -6.07 -17.84
CA VAL A 42 5.47 -5.72 -16.42
C VAL A 42 5.48 -7.01 -15.60
N GLU A 43 6.39 -7.11 -14.67
CA GLU A 43 6.39 -8.11 -13.61
C GLU A 43 6.04 -7.43 -12.28
N VAL A 44 5.04 -7.94 -11.55
CA VAL A 44 4.70 -7.43 -10.23
C VAL A 44 5.40 -8.26 -9.17
N ARG A 45 6.50 -7.73 -8.67
CA ARG A 45 7.26 -8.35 -7.57
C ARG A 45 6.64 -7.99 -6.21
N LYS A 46 6.50 -8.98 -5.35
CA LYS A 46 5.93 -8.82 -4.02
C LYS A 46 7.04 -8.65 -3.00
N ILE A 47 7.03 -7.55 -2.27
CA ILE A 47 8.00 -7.25 -1.23
C ILE A 47 7.31 -6.97 0.10
N ARG A 48 7.90 -7.40 1.20
CA ARG A 48 7.38 -7.14 2.55
C ARG A 48 7.48 -5.66 2.87
N HIS A 49 6.38 -5.04 3.28
CA HIS A 49 6.30 -3.63 3.64
C HIS A 49 7.09 -3.36 4.93
N PHE A 50 7.80 -2.23 5.00
CA PHE A 50 8.58 -1.86 6.19
C PHE A 50 7.72 -1.77 7.47
N GLN A 51 6.46 -1.38 7.35
CA GLN A 51 5.52 -1.32 8.46
C GLN A 51 5.23 -2.71 9.05
N ARG A 52 5.30 -3.78 8.23
CA ARG A 52 5.19 -5.15 8.71
C ARG A 52 6.35 -5.51 9.64
N ASP A 53 7.58 -5.12 9.31
CA ASP A 53 8.75 -5.34 10.16
C ASP A 53 8.58 -4.62 11.52
N TYR A 54 8.00 -3.41 11.48
CA TYR A 54 7.66 -2.65 12.67
C TYR A 54 6.62 -3.35 13.54
N TYR A 55 5.56 -3.88 12.94
CA TYR A 55 4.49 -4.58 13.65
C TYR A 55 5.00 -5.85 14.31
N ASP A 56 5.85 -6.59 13.62
CA ASP A 56 6.44 -7.81 14.15
C ASP A 56 7.42 -7.51 15.30
N PHE A 57 8.29 -6.53 15.13
CA PHE A 57 9.28 -6.17 16.14
C PHE A 57 8.63 -5.67 17.45
N TRP A 58 7.63 -4.77 17.34
CA TRP A 58 6.97 -4.17 18.50
C TRP A 58 5.76 -4.95 19.02
N GLY A 59 5.35 -6.00 18.35
CA GLY A 59 4.20 -6.80 18.77
C GLY A 59 2.85 -6.12 18.54
N PHE A 60 2.67 -5.38 17.45
CA PHE A 60 1.35 -4.82 17.10
C PHE A 60 0.42 -5.93 16.60
N PHE A 61 -0.66 -6.18 17.33
CA PHE A 61 -1.65 -7.22 17.07
C PHE A 61 -1.12 -8.67 17.08
N ARG A 62 0.07 -8.90 17.58
CA ARG A 62 0.73 -10.20 17.71
C ARG A 62 1.82 -10.15 18.76
N GLU A 63 2.41 -11.29 19.11
CA GLU A 63 3.59 -11.33 19.96
C GLU A 63 4.78 -10.62 19.31
N PRO A 64 5.58 -9.85 20.07
CA PRO A 64 6.75 -9.17 19.55
C PRO A 64 7.85 -10.17 19.16
N ASP A 65 8.54 -9.88 18.07
CA ASP A 65 9.67 -10.67 17.59
C ASP A 65 10.92 -9.77 17.47
N SER A 66 11.76 -9.77 18.49
CA SER A 66 12.98 -8.99 18.56
C SER A 66 14.08 -9.44 17.58
N SER A 67 13.93 -10.60 16.95
CA SER A 67 14.86 -11.08 15.91
C SER A 67 14.72 -10.32 14.60
N ILE A 68 13.56 -9.69 14.38
CA ILE A 68 13.27 -8.89 13.19
C ILE A 68 13.84 -7.49 13.37
N LYS A 69 14.71 -7.08 12.44
CA LYS A 69 15.20 -5.71 12.38
C LYS A 69 14.27 -4.85 11.49
N PRO A 70 13.57 -3.84 12.06
CA PRO A 70 12.71 -2.97 11.26
C PRO A 70 13.51 -2.21 10.20
N ARG A 71 13.16 -2.38 8.95
CA ARG A 71 13.75 -1.66 7.82
C ARG A 71 13.07 -0.31 7.61
N LYS A 72 13.82 0.65 7.08
CA LYS A 72 13.25 1.91 6.59
C LYS A 72 12.87 1.76 5.11
N ILE A 73 11.91 2.55 4.65
CA ILE A 73 11.51 2.53 3.24
C ILE A 73 12.69 2.80 2.29
N GLY A 74 13.62 3.68 2.67
CA GLY A 74 14.81 3.95 1.86
C GLY A 74 15.77 2.77 1.73
N GLU A 75 15.80 1.85 2.70
CA GLU A 75 16.59 0.60 2.62
C GLU A 75 15.95 -0.37 1.65
N ILE A 76 14.61 -0.44 1.62
CA ILE A 76 13.87 -1.25 0.63
C ILE A 76 14.07 -0.67 -0.77
N GLU A 77 13.97 0.65 -0.94
CA GLU A 77 14.22 1.33 -2.21
C GLU A 77 15.65 1.08 -2.72
N GLN A 78 16.62 1.08 -1.84
CA GLN A 78 18.02 0.81 -2.17
C GLN A 78 18.22 -0.65 -2.58
N PHE A 79 17.69 -1.59 -1.79
CA PHE A 79 17.71 -3.03 -2.10
C PHE A 79 17.15 -3.33 -3.49
N VAL A 80 15.99 -2.75 -3.81
CA VAL A 80 15.34 -2.91 -5.12
C VAL A 80 16.23 -2.41 -6.26
N ARG A 81 16.91 -1.29 -6.08
CA ARG A 81 17.83 -0.75 -7.09
C ARG A 81 19.07 -1.60 -7.29
N GLU A 82 19.64 -2.11 -6.21
CA GLU A 82 20.79 -2.99 -6.25
C GLU A 82 20.44 -4.30 -6.96
N GLU A 83 19.24 -4.84 -6.72
CA GLU A 83 18.75 -6.06 -7.35
C GLU A 83 18.47 -5.88 -8.86
N THR A 84 17.89 -4.75 -9.24
CA THR A 84 17.39 -4.53 -10.61
C THR A 84 18.31 -3.71 -11.49
N GLY A 85 19.29 -3.02 -10.91
CA GLY A 85 20.13 -2.05 -11.62
C GLY A 85 19.37 -0.80 -12.10
N VAL A 86 18.11 -0.61 -11.68
CA VAL A 86 17.26 0.52 -12.11
C VAL A 86 17.64 1.79 -11.36
N MET A 87 17.91 2.87 -12.10
CA MET A 87 18.32 4.15 -11.54
C MET A 87 17.16 4.94 -10.95
N TYR A 88 15.99 4.91 -11.57
CA TYR A 88 14.82 5.69 -11.17
C TYR A 88 13.68 4.81 -10.68
N GLY A 89 13.04 5.24 -9.57
CA GLY A 89 11.83 4.66 -9.04
C GLY A 89 10.68 5.67 -9.08
N PHE A 90 9.46 5.20 -9.33
CA PHE A 90 8.26 6.04 -9.33
C PHE A 90 7.39 5.73 -8.11
N SER A 91 6.88 6.77 -7.46
CA SER A 91 5.95 6.64 -6.34
C SER A 91 4.69 7.47 -6.58
N GLY A 92 3.52 6.87 -6.36
CA GLY A 92 2.23 7.53 -6.44
C GLY A 92 1.90 8.48 -5.27
N MET A 93 2.88 8.87 -4.46
CA MET A 93 2.67 9.77 -3.33
C MET A 93 2.16 11.14 -3.80
N LYS A 94 1.09 11.63 -3.16
CA LYS A 94 0.48 12.94 -3.42
C LYS A 94 0.58 13.86 -2.20
N GLY A 95 0.66 15.16 -2.42
CA GLY A 95 0.66 16.17 -1.35
C GLY A 95 -0.66 16.21 -0.57
N VAL A 96 -1.77 15.79 -1.18
CA VAL A 96 -3.10 15.73 -0.55
C VAL A 96 -3.29 14.52 0.36
N ASP A 97 -2.42 13.51 0.30
CA ASP A 97 -2.52 12.29 1.12
C ASP A 97 -2.15 12.52 2.60
N GLY A 98 -1.75 13.71 2.98
CA GLY A 98 -1.50 14.11 4.36
C GLY A 98 -0.40 15.16 4.52
N TYR A 99 -0.37 15.80 5.69
CA TYR A 99 0.55 16.89 5.99
C TYR A 99 2.03 16.48 5.85
N MET A 100 2.41 15.34 6.41
CA MET A 100 3.80 14.86 6.36
C MET A 100 4.25 14.53 4.93
N LYS A 101 3.37 13.93 4.12
CA LYS A 101 3.64 13.66 2.70
C LYS A 101 3.83 14.97 1.93
N ARG A 102 2.99 15.97 2.18
CA ARG A 102 3.10 17.32 1.59
C ARG A 102 4.42 17.98 1.94
N MET A 103 4.82 17.94 3.21
CA MET A 103 6.08 18.52 3.66
C MET A 103 7.30 17.81 3.04
N ARG A 104 7.23 16.49 2.90
CA ARG A 104 8.26 15.70 2.20
C ARG A 104 8.37 16.11 0.74
N LEU A 105 7.26 16.19 0.02
CA LEU A 105 7.23 16.55 -1.41
C LEU A 105 7.71 17.99 -1.66
N LYS A 106 7.38 18.94 -0.78
CA LYS A 106 7.86 20.33 -0.89
C LYS A 106 9.38 20.45 -0.98
N LYS A 107 10.13 19.55 -0.35
CA LYS A 107 11.60 19.54 -0.42
C LYS A 107 12.12 19.33 -1.83
N PHE A 108 11.35 18.63 -2.67
CA PHE A 108 11.73 18.26 -4.04
C PHE A 108 11.01 19.10 -5.12
N ALA A 109 10.28 20.15 -4.74
CA ALA A 109 9.56 20.97 -5.71
C ALA A 109 10.51 21.66 -6.71
N LYS A 110 11.70 22.09 -6.27
CA LYS A 110 12.70 22.74 -7.12
C LYS A 110 13.38 21.79 -8.12
N THR A 111 13.38 20.49 -7.83
CA THR A 111 13.95 19.44 -8.69
C THR A 111 12.90 18.70 -9.51
N GLY A 112 11.69 19.29 -9.68
CA GLY A 112 10.60 18.65 -10.42
C GLY A 112 10.05 17.39 -9.74
N TYR A 113 10.11 17.33 -8.41
CA TYR A 113 9.70 16.18 -7.61
C TYR A 113 10.54 14.91 -7.84
N VAL A 114 11.82 15.10 -8.14
CA VAL A 114 12.83 14.04 -8.22
C VAL A 114 13.80 14.17 -7.06
N THR A 115 14.07 13.08 -6.36
CA THR A 115 15.06 13.06 -5.27
C THR A 115 16.46 12.81 -5.81
N ASP A 116 17.49 13.17 -5.04
CA ASP A 116 18.90 12.88 -5.37
C ASP A 116 19.17 11.37 -5.53
N LYS A 117 18.32 10.54 -4.92
CA LYS A 117 18.36 9.08 -5.04
C LYS A 117 17.52 8.53 -6.21
N GLY A 118 17.06 9.37 -7.13
CA GLY A 118 16.32 8.94 -8.32
C GLY A 118 14.86 8.51 -8.04
N MET A 119 14.26 8.84 -6.87
CA MET A 119 12.82 8.63 -6.69
C MET A 119 12.04 9.77 -7.32
N VAL A 120 11.06 9.46 -8.16
CA VAL A 120 10.21 10.40 -8.89
C VAL A 120 8.78 10.34 -8.35
N TYR A 121 8.16 11.49 -8.15
CA TYR A 121 6.79 11.61 -7.65
C TYR A 121 5.88 12.27 -8.69
N PRO A 122 5.46 11.58 -9.74
CA PRO A 122 4.71 12.17 -10.85
C PRO A 122 3.33 12.71 -10.44
N LEU A 123 2.76 12.18 -9.36
CA LEU A 123 1.45 12.57 -8.84
C LEU A 123 1.53 13.59 -7.69
N ALA A 124 2.71 14.19 -7.43
CA ALA A 124 2.94 15.04 -6.27
C ALA A 124 1.90 16.16 -6.08
N LEU A 125 1.45 16.76 -7.19
CA LEU A 125 0.48 17.87 -7.21
C LEU A 125 -0.96 17.44 -7.46
N TRP A 126 -1.21 16.17 -7.77
CA TRP A 126 -2.55 15.69 -8.12
C TRP A 126 -3.45 15.62 -6.89
N THR A 127 -4.72 15.98 -7.11
CA THR A 127 -5.79 15.76 -6.15
C THR A 127 -6.39 14.34 -6.29
N ASN A 128 -7.13 13.90 -5.28
CA ASN A 128 -7.83 12.61 -5.36
C ASN A 128 -8.87 12.61 -6.50
N LYS A 129 -9.53 13.76 -6.75
CA LYS A 129 -10.51 13.91 -7.83
C LYS A 129 -9.86 13.71 -9.20
N GLU A 130 -8.70 14.32 -9.44
CA GLU A 130 -7.95 14.17 -10.70
C GLU A 130 -7.49 12.73 -10.93
N VAL A 131 -6.98 12.07 -9.89
CA VAL A 131 -6.60 10.64 -9.98
C VAL A 131 -7.80 9.78 -10.34
N LEU A 132 -8.95 9.95 -9.67
CA LEU A 132 -10.15 9.16 -9.95
C LEU A 132 -10.70 9.46 -11.36
N GLN A 133 -10.65 10.71 -11.79
CA GLN A 133 -11.04 11.08 -13.14
C GLN A 133 -10.13 10.43 -14.19
N TYR A 134 -8.83 10.46 -13.98
CA TYR A 134 -7.86 9.82 -14.86
C TYR A 134 -8.07 8.30 -14.95
N ILE A 135 -8.27 7.63 -13.80
CA ILE A 135 -8.55 6.18 -13.76
C ILE A 135 -9.78 5.85 -14.63
N ARG A 136 -10.86 6.62 -14.51
CA ARG A 136 -12.09 6.40 -15.28
C ARG A 136 -11.90 6.66 -16.78
N GLN A 137 -11.23 7.76 -17.13
CA GLN A 137 -10.98 8.15 -18.52
C GLN A 137 -10.03 7.20 -19.25
N SER A 138 -9.07 6.64 -18.53
CA SER A 138 -8.06 5.73 -19.08
C SER A 138 -8.48 4.24 -19.02
N GLY A 139 -9.70 3.92 -18.56
CA GLY A 139 -10.18 2.53 -18.45
C GLY A 139 -9.38 1.68 -17.49
N LEU A 140 -8.71 2.30 -16.51
CA LEU A 140 -7.93 1.59 -15.51
C LEU A 140 -8.86 0.96 -14.46
N ILE A 141 -8.43 -0.16 -13.88
CA ILE A 141 -9.17 -0.81 -12.80
C ILE A 141 -9.21 0.09 -11.56
N GLN A 142 -10.43 0.38 -11.08
CA GLN A 142 -10.61 1.19 -9.89
C GLN A 142 -10.45 0.31 -8.64
N PRO A 143 -9.57 0.67 -7.68
CA PRO A 143 -9.47 -0.06 -6.43
C PRO A 143 -10.79 0.00 -5.64
N PHE A 144 -11.19 -1.12 -5.06
CA PHE A 144 -12.46 -1.24 -4.30
C PHE A 144 -12.54 -0.29 -3.08
N ILE A 145 -11.39 0.11 -2.53
CA ILE A 145 -11.29 1.04 -1.39
C ILE A 145 -11.75 2.47 -1.75
N TYR A 146 -11.84 2.79 -3.04
CA TYR A 146 -12.32 4.11 -3.51
C TYR A 146 -13.85 4.24 -3.60
N ASP A 147 -14.61 3.23 -3.20
CA ASP A 147 -16.05 3.38 -3.07
C ASP A 147 -16.38 4.37 -1.95
N ALA A 148 -17.23 5.35 -2.29
CA ALA A 148 -17.82 6.32 -1.36
C ALA A 148 -16.86 7.30 -0.65
N ASN A 149 -16.09 8.09 -1.39
CA ASN A 149 -15.25 9.19 -0.86
C ASN A 149 -14.09 8.77 0.06
N ALA A 150 -13.73 7.51 0.10
CA ALA A 150 -12.62 7.05 0.90
C ALA A 150 -11.28 7.54 0.35
N ILE A 151 -10.50 8.19 1.20
CA ILE A 151 -9.10 8.51 0.94
C ILE A 151 -8.34 7.19 0.93
N SER A 152 -7.63 6.87 -0.15
CA SER A 152 -6.76 5.70 -0.20
C SER A 152 -5.62 5.87 0.81
N GLN A 153 -5.74 5.21 1.94
CA GLN A 153 -4.70 5.19 2.98
C GLN A 153 -3.78 3.97 2.88
N GLY A 154 -3.98 3.13 1.87
CA GLY A 154 -3.37 1.81 1.83
C GLY A 154 -4.07 0.83 2.77
N PHE A 155 -3.58 -0.42 2.84
CA PHE A 155 -4.11 -1.42 3.74
C PHE A 155 -3.56 -1.19 5.16
N THR A 156 -4.46 -0.96 6.13
CA THR A 156 -4.15 -0.81 7.56
C THR A 156 -4.98 -1.80 8.38
N ILE A 157 -4.47 -2.23 9.53
CA ILE A 157 -5.22 -3.06 10.46
C ILE A 157 -5.95 -2.12 11.43
N ASP A 158 -7.18 -1.75 11.08
CA ASP A 158 -8.08 -0.93 11.87
C ASP A 158 -9.50 -1.54 11.86
N LEU A 159 -10.39 -1.01 12.67
CA LEU A 159 -11.75 -1.53 12.82
C LEU A 159 -12.50 -1.57 11.48
N ASN A 160 -12.44 -0.50 10.70
CA ASN A 160 -13.18 -0.41 9.43
C ASN A 160 -12.68 -1.45 8.42
N THR A 161 -11.36 -1.60 8.32
CA THR A 161 -10.75 -2.64 7.50
C THR A 161 -11.14 -4.05 7.97
N MET A 162 -11.11 -4.30 9.28
CA MET A 162 -11.47 -5.61 9.84
C MET A 162 -12.95 -5.94 9.59
N LEU A 163 -13.87 -4.98 9.77
CA LEU A 163 -15.29 -5.16 9.47
C LEU A 163 -15.53 -5.42 7.98
N LEU A 164 -14.86 -4.66 7.10
CA LEU A 164 -14.94 -4.84 5.65
C LEU A 164 -14.43 -6.22 5.23
N MET A 165 -13.26 -6.63 5.74
CA MET A 165 -12.69 -7.93 5.41
C MET A 165 -13.58 -9.07 5.90
N ARG A 166 -14.10 -8.98 7.13
CA ARG A 166 -15.01 -10.00 7.67
C ARG A 166 -16.27 -10.15 6.82
N SER A 167 -16.84 -9.05 6.34
CA SER A 167 -18.09 -9.06 5.57
C SER A 167 -17.91 -9.44 4.10
N LYS A 168 -16.92 -8.85 3.41
CA LYS A 168 -16.76 -9.01 1.95
C LYS A 168 -15.66 -10.00 1.55
N TYR A 169 -14.65 -10.20 2.39
CA TYR A 169 -13.47 -11.02 2.08
C TYR A 169 -13.11 -11.97 3.23
N PRO A 170 -13.99 -12.94 3.56
CA PRO A 170 -13.81 -13.79 4.74
C PRO A 170 -12.51 -14.61 4.74
N ASN A 171 -11.99 -14.97 3.58
CA ASN A 171 -10.70 -15.65 3.49
C ASN A 171 -9.54 -14.72 3.86
N ASP A 172 -9.59 -13.47 3.41
CA ASP A 172 -8.59 -12.47 3.77
C ASP A 172 -8.66 -12.13 5.25
N TYR A 173 -9.88 -12.02 5.81
CA TYR A 173 -10.07 -11.87 7.24
C TYR A 173 -9.38 -12.99 8.05
N LYS A 174 -9.55 -14.26 7.64
CA LYS A 174 -8.86 -15.39 8.27
C LYS A 174 -7.34 -15.29 8.15
N ARG A 175 -6.81 -14.82 7.00
CA ARG A 175 -5.38 -14.60 6.82
C ARG A 175 -4.86 -13.48 7.72
N ILE A 176 -5.63 -12.40 7.89
CA ILE A 176 -5.31 -11.31 8.81
C ILE A 176 -5.18 -11.86 10.23
N LEU A 177 -6.18 -12.61 10.71
CA LEU A 177 -6.16 -13.20 12.05
C LEU A 177 -5.01 -14.20 12.26
N LYS A 178 -4.63 -14.94 11.22
CA LYS A 178 -3.48 -15.84 11.28
C LYS A 178 -2.16 -15.09 11.49
N GLU A 179 -1.98 -13.96 10.79
CA GLU A 179 -0.78 -13.15 10.85
C GLU A 179 -0.76 -12.19 12.05
N PHE A 180 -1.93 -11.72 12.46
CA PHE A 180 -2.14 -10.73 13.51
C PHE A 180 -3.32 -11.14 14.42
N PRO A 181 -3.14 -12.18 15.25
CA PRO A 181 -4.24 -12.77 16.03
C PRO A 181 -4.92 -11.78 16.98
N TYR A 182 -4.19 -10.81 17.52
CA TYR A 182 -4.76 -9.83 18.45
C TYR A 182 -5.58 -8.75 17.76
N SER A 183 -5.60 -8.69 16.43
CA SER A 183 -6.46 -7.75 15.69
C SER A 183 -7.95 -8.09 15.82
N GLU A 184 -8.32 -9.32 16.20
CA GLU A 184 -9.70 -9.71 16.49
C GLU A 184 -10.31 -8.88 17.62
N LYS A 185 -9.49 -8.40 18.54
CA LYS A 185 -9.91 -7.53 19.64
C LYS A 185 -10.64 -6.28 19.15
N LEU A 186 -10.26 -5.73 17.99
CA LEU A 186 -10.94 -4.56 17.41
C LEU A 186 -12.43 -4.83 17.15
N ILE A 187 -12.75 -6.02 16.63
CA ILE A 187 -14.12 -6.45 16.39
C ILE A 187 -14.86 -6.72 17.69
N PHE A 188 -14.20 -7.46 18.61
CA PHE A 188 -14.80 -7.79 19.90
C PHE A 188 -15.19 -6.54 20.72
N ASP A 189 -14.28 -5.57 20.81
CA ASP A 189 -14.53 -4.32 21.53
C ASP A 189 -15.70 -3.54 20.87
N TYR A 190 -15.74 -3.46 19.55
CA TYR A 190 -16.84 -2.84 18.82
C TYR A 190 -18.20 -3.52 19.08
N GLU A 191 -18.28 -4.85 19.01
CA GLU A 191 -19.52 -5.59 19.24
C GLU A 191 -20.00 -5.44 20.70
N ARG A 192 -19.08 -5.43 21.66
CA ARG A 192 -19.39 -5.16 23.06
C ARG A 192 -19.99 -3.77 23.28
N GLU A 193 -19.45 -2.73 22.63
CA GLU A 193 -19.96 -1.37 22.71
C GLU A 193 -21.37 -1.26 22.10
N GLN A 194 -21.62 -1.91 20.96
CA GLN A 194 -22.94 -1.94 20.33
C GLN A 194 -23.99 -2.62 21.23
N ASN A 195 -23.65 -3.76 21.84
CA ASN A 195 -24.55 -4.49 22.73
C ASN A 195 -24.88 -3.66 23.99
N ASN A 196 -23.91 -2.92 24.53
CA ASN A 196 -24.14 -2.05 25.69
C ASN A 196 -24.99 -0.81 25.34
N SER A 197 -24.97 -0.38 24.08
CA SER A 197 -25.75 0.78 23.62
C SER A 197 -27.19 0.42 23.27
N THR A 198 -27.47 -0.82 22.90
CA THR A 198 -28.81 -1.32 22.58
C THR A 198 -29.60 -1.84 23.80
N GLY A 199 -28.90 -2.04 24.92
CA GLY A 199 -29.50 -2.50 26.20
C GLY A 199 -30.01 -1.36 27.11
N LYS A 200 -30.06 -0.10 26.66
CA LYS A 200 -30.66 1.04 27.30
C LYS A 200 -31.92 1.49 26.54
#